data_702311dac78579cfb8f70e1842c3cac4
#
_entry.id   702311dac78579cfb8f70e1842c3cac4
#
_cell.length_a   1.000
_cell.length_b   1.000
_cell.length_c   1.000
_cell.angle_alpha   90.00
_cell.angle_beta   90.00
_cell.angle_gamma   90.00
#
_symmetry.space_group_name_H-M   'P 1'
#
loop_
_entity.id
_entity.type
_entity.pdbx_description
1 polymer ?
#
loop_
_entity_poly.entity_id
_entity_poly.type
_entity_poly.pdbx_seq_one_letter_code
_entity_poly.pdbx_strand_id
1 'polypeptide(L)'
;MVRRTFSGREVVKVLYSFGYVPVSREGSHIRLRYEHSETGEVRNVDVPQHDEIAIGTLRSIADQCGADDFEAWCEWVDDHA
;
A
#
# COMPACT_ATOMS: atom_id res chain seq x y z
N MET A 1 5.21 14.47 -14.18
CA MET A 1 5.62 13.05 -14.18
C MET A 1 5.22 12.42 -12.86
N VAL A 2 4.60 11.24 -12.91
CA VAL A 2 4.15 10.54 -11.71
C VAL A 2 5.32 9.80 -11.07
N ARG A 3 5.49 9.97 -9.77
CA ARG A 3 6.48 9.23 -9.00
C ARG A 3 6.05 7.76 -8.90
N ARG A 4 6.97 6.84 -9.19
CA ARG A 4 6.72 5.39 -9.13
C ARG A 4 7.72 4.65 -8.26
N THR A 5 8.54 5.38 -7.52
CA THR A 5 9.56 4.82 -6.64
C THR A 5 9.22 5.20 -5.20
N PHE A 6 8.95 4.19 -4.39
CA PHE A 6 8.58 4.38 -2.99
C PHE A 6 9.29 3.35 -2.12
N SER A 7 9.56 3.73 -0.89
CA SER A 7 9.99 2.77 0.13
C SER A 7 8.77 2.08 0.73
N GLY A 8 8.99 0.90 1.29
CA GLY A 8 7.92 0.21 2.02
C GLY A 8 7.40 1.03 3.18
N ARG A 9 8.27 1.77 3.83
CA ARG A 9 7.92 2.65 4.95
C ARG A 9 6.96 3.76 4.52
N GLU A 10 7.22 4.37 3.37
CA GLU A 10 6.33 5.40 2.82
C GLU A 10 4.94 4.84 2.53
N VAL A 11 4.88 3.68 1.89
CA VAL A 11 3.61 3.04 1.55
C VAL A 11 2.82 2.67 2.80
N VAL A 12 3.48 2.07 3.80
CA VAL A 12 2.81 1.72 5.06
C VAL A 12 2.27 2.96 5.75
N LYS A 13 3.03 4.04 5.78
CA LYS A 13 2.60 5.30 6.39
C LYS A 13 1.33 5.83 5.74
N VAL A 14 1.28 5.84 4.42
CA VAL A 14 0.10 6.32 3.68
C VAL A 14 -1.10 5.41 3.95
N LEU A 15 -0.93 4.10 3.82
CA LEU A 15 -2.02 3.15 4.05
C LEU A 15 -2.54 3.26 5.49
N TYR A 16 -1.66 3.36 6.46
CA TYR A 16 -2.04 3.52 7.85
C TYR A 16 -2.92 4.77 8.06
N SER A 17 -2.56 5.88 7.42
CA SER A 17 -3.32 7.13 7.55
C SER A 17 -4.72 7.05 6.93
N PHE A 18 -4.97 6.05 6.07
CA PHE A 18 -6.27 5.83 5.43
C PHE A 18 -7.03 4.63 6.01
N GLY A 19 -6.67 4.21 7.21
CA GLY A 19 -7.45 3.19 7.92
C GLY A 19 -6.93 1.77 7.82
N TYR A 20 -5.83 1.55 7.12
CA TYR A 20 -5.17 0.23 7.11
C TYR A 20 -4.44 0.03 8.42
N VAL A 21 -4.56 -1.16 8.99
CA VAL A 21 -3.96 -1.49 10.30
C VAL A 21 -2.98 -2.64 10.12
N PRO A 22 -1.74 -2.51 10.64
CA PRO A 22 -0.81 -3.64 10.62
C PRO A 22 -1.35 -4.79 11.46
N VAL A 23 -1.43 -5.99 10.87
CA VAL A 23 -1.97 -7.17 11.56
C VAL A 23 -0.93 -8.26 11.76
N SER A 24 0.14 -8.26 10.96
CA SER A 24 1.24 -9.20 11.15
C SER A 24 2.50 -8.70 10.48
N ARG A 25 3.63 -9.23 10.92
CA ARG A 25 4.93 -8.95 10.32
C ARG A 25 5.68 -10.26 10.20
N GLU A 26 6.20 -10.54 8.99
CA GLU A 26 7.00 -11.72 8.74
C GLU A 26 8.25 -11.29 7.98
N GLY A 27 9.42 -11.37 8.64
CA GLY A 27 10.66 -10.87 8.07
C GLY A 27 10.57 -9.38 7.76
N SER A 28 10.83 -9.01 6.51
CA SER A 28 10.76 -7.64 6.04
C SER A 28 9.37 -7.26 5.50
N HIS A 29 8.39 -8.17 5.56
CA HIS A 29 7.04 -7.92 5.05
C HIS A 29 6.10 -7.54 6.18
N ILE A 30 5.32 -6.49 5.98
CA ILE A 30 4.26 -6.08 6.89
C ILE A 30 2.94 -6.32 6.17
N ARG A 31 2.03 -7.03 6.83
CA ARG A 31 0.67 -7.22 6.34
C ARG A 31 -0.24 -6.20 7.01
N LEU A 32 -0.99 -5.47 6.18
CA LEU A 32 -1.97 -4.50 6.64
C LEU A 32 -3.37 -4.96 6.24
N ARG A 33 -4.34 -4.62 7.06
CA ARG A 33 -5.74 -4.96 6.81
C ARG A 33 -6.58 -3.70 6.87
N TYR A 34 -7.49 -3.59 5.90
CA TYR A 34 -8.51 -2.55 5.86
C TYR A 34 -9.89 -3.21 5.83
N GLU A 35 -10.79 -2.72 6.66
CA GLU A 35 -12.17 -3.18 6.66
C GLU A 35 -13.07 -1.96 6.47
N HIS A 36 -13.87 -1.97 5.40
CA HIS A 36 -14.78 -0.88 5.10
C HIS A 36 -15.97 -0.93 6.06
N SER A 37 -16.21 0.16 6.79
CA SER A 37 -17.21 0.20 7.86
C SER A 37 -18.65 0.01 7.38
N GLU A 38 -18.95 0.41 6.14
CA GLU A 38 -20.32 0.32 5.60
C GLU A 38 -20.60 -0.98 4.85
N THR A 39 -19.63 -1.43 4.02
CA THR A 39 -19.83 -2.59 3.16
C THR A 39 -19.27 -3.87 3.76
N GLY A 40 -18.41 -3.79 4.75
CA GLY A 40 -17.71 -4.94 5.31
C GLY A 40 -16.61 -5.48 4.41
N GLU A 41 -16.30 -4.81 3.31
CA GLU A 41 -15.23 -5.23 2.40
C GLU A 41 -13.89 -5.25 3.13
N VAL A 42 -13.14 -6.34 2.99
CA VAL A 42 -11.83 -6.51 3.62
C VAL A 42 -10.76 -6.55 2.56
N ARG A 43 -9.69 -5.78 2.78
CA ARG A 43 -8.50 -5.80 1.92
C ARG A 43 -7.28 -6.11 2.76
N ASN A 44 -6.48 -7.07 2.27
CA ASN A 44 -5.20 -7.41 2.88
C ASN A 44 -4.09 -7.03 1.92
N VAL A 45 -3.10 -6.31 2.43
CA VAL A 45 -2.01 -5.78 1.61
C VAL A 45 -0.69 -6.17 2.26
N ASP A 46 0.20 -6.79 1.49
CA ASP A 46 1.54 -7.14 1.95
C ASP A 46 2.55 -6.14 1.38
N VAL A 47 3.28 -5.47 2.27
CA VAL A 47 4.25 -4.44 1.87
C VAL A 47 5.65 -4.82 2.35
N PRO A 48 6.60 -5.06 1.41
CA PRO A 48 7.99 -5.30 1.80
C PRO A 48 8.63 -4.01 2.30
N GLN A 49 9.39 -4.12 3.38
CA GLN A 49 10.05 -2.96 4.00
C GLN A 49 11.43 -2.71 3.37
N HIS A 50 11.46 -2.60 2.06
CA HIS A 50 12.66 -2.26 1.29
C HIS A 50 12.77 -0.75 1.11
N ASP A 51 13.98 -0.25 0.95
CA ASP A 51 14.21 1.18 0.69
C ASP A 51 13.60 1.59 -0.66
N GLU A 52 13.56 0.66 -1.60
CA GLU A 52 12.90 0.86 -2.88
C GLU A 52 12.13 -0.40 -3.25
N ILE A 53 10.82 -0.27 -3.39
CA ILE A 53 9.96 -1.38 -3.80
C ILE A 53 10.05 -1.55 -5.31
N ALA A 54 10.32 -2.78 -5.77
CA ALA A 54 10.34 -3.09 -7.20
C ALA A 54 8.99 -2.77 -7.84
N ILE A 55 9.00 -2.28 -9.08
CA ILE A 55 7.79 -1.82 -9.77
C ILE A 55 6.71 -2.90 -9.86
N GLY A 56 7.09 -4.16 -10.12
CA GLY A 56 6.14 -5.27 -10.16
C GLY A 56 5.46 -5.51 -8.83
N THR A 57 6.22 -5.42 -7.74
CA THR A 57 5.69 -5.55 -6.38
C THR A 57 4.78 -4.37 -6.06
N LEU A 58 5.17 -3.16 -6.46
CA LEU A 58 4.36 -1.97 -6.24
C LEU A 58 3.00 -2.07 -6.95
N ARG A 59 2.99 -2.61 -8.18
CA ARG A 59 1.74 -2.86 -8.92
C ARG A 59 0.85 -3.86 -8.19
N SER A 60 1.45 -4.91 -7.62
CA SER A 60 0.70 -5.89 -6.82
C SER A 60 0.08 -5.24 -5.58
N ILE A 61 0.81 -4.35 -4.92
CA ILE A 61 0.30 -3.62 -3.77
C ILE A 61 -0.91 -2.75 -4.18
N ALA A 62 -0.80 -2.04 -5.29
CA ALA A 62 -1.89 -1.22 -5.80
C ALA A 62 -3.13 -2.07 -6.10
N ASP A 63 -2.93 -3.24 -6.72
CA ASP A 63 -4.01 -4.21 -6.97
C ASP A 63 -4.68 -4.66 -5.68
N GLN A 64 -3.90 -5.00 -4.67
CA GLN A 64 -4.42 -5.43 -3.37
C GLN A 64 -5.22 -4.30 -2.70
N CYS A 65 -4.86 -3.06 -2.97
CA CYS A 65 -5.62 -1.89 -2.50
C CYS A 65 -6.89 -1.64 -3.31
N GLY A 66 -7.10 -2.39 -4.39
CA GLY A 66 -8.26 -2.22 -5.26
C GLY A 66 -8.13 -1.08 -6.25
N ALA A 67 -6.91 -0.66 -6.57
CA ALA A 67 -6.67 0.43 -7.51
C ALA A 67 -6.94 -0.03 -8.95
N ASP A 68 -7.74 0.73 -9.68
CA ASP A 68 -8.01 0.48 -11.10
C ASP A 68 -6.95 1.11 -11.98
N ASP A 69 -6.30 2.17 -11.50
CA ASP A 69 -5.30 2.93 -12.25
C ASP A 69 -4.04 3.05 -11.39
N PHE A 70 -3.00 2.38 -11.82
CA PHE A 70 -1.73 2.37 -11.09
C PHE A 70 -1.10 3.76 -10.98
N GLU A 71 -1.14 4.57 -12.04
CA GLU A 71 -0.57 5.91 -11.99
C GLU A 71 -1.32 6.81 -11.02
N ALA A 72 -2.64 6.74 -11.03
CA ALA A 72 -3.46 7.49 -10.07
C ALA A 72 -3.17 7.05 -8.64
N TRP A 73 -2.96 5.75 -8.42
CA TRP A 73 -2.60 5.23 -7.11
C TRP A 73 -1.23 5.76 -6.67
N CYS A 74 -0.25 5.81 -7.58
CA CYS A 74 1.07 6.38 -7.28
C CYS A 74 0.99 7.87 -6.93
N GLU A 75 0.17 8.62 -7.65
CA GLU A 75 -0.06 10.05 -7.33
C GLU A 75 -0.65 10.20 -5.93
N TRP A 76 -1.61 9.35 -5.60
CA TRP A 76 -2.25 9.35 -4.29
C TRP A 76 -1.22 9.06 -3.18
N VAL A 77 -0.36 8.07 -3.37
CA VAL A 77 0.69 7.76 -2.40
C VAL A 77 1.66 8.93 -2.27
N ASP A 78 2.09 9.50 -3.39
CA ASP A 78 3.04 10.61 -3.39
C ASP A 78 2.47 11.84 -2.68
N ASP A 79 1.20 12.15 -2.89
CA ASP A 79 0.52 13.28 -2.28
C ASP A 79 0.41 13.15 -0.75
N HIS A 80 0.43 11.93 -0.24
CA HIS A 80 0.22 11.67 1.18
C HIS A 80 1.46 11.12 1.91
N ALA A 81 2.53 10.91 1.18
CA ALA A 81 3.78 10.39 1.74
C ALA A 81 4.55 11.44 2.56
#